data_c20ab3e268aa6f71183359670ae25b6b
#
_entry.id   c20ab3e268aa6f71183359670ae25b6b
#
_cell.length_a   1.000
_cell.length_b   1.000
_cell.length_c   1.000
_cell.angle_alpha   90.00
_cell.angle_beta   90.00
_cell.angle_gamma   90.00
#
_symmetry.space_group_name_H-M   'P 1'
#
loop_
_entity.id
_entity.type
_entity.pdbx_description
1 polymer ?
#
loop_
_entity_poly.entity_id
_entity_poly.type
_entity_poly.pdbx_seq_one_letter_code
_entity_poly.pdbx_strand_id
1 'polypeptide(L)'
;MFYCACWGSALLERLFPGLMRRFNFQIGLAILAVVLVCLVFPCRAVGQDAEPADSSTPLVAATAHDTDTSAQQTSADTPPAAAPAGTEPESSDVLTLFPHSETSRYWISGQANIVLQWHGRFPAAYSGTNSFKPAPENTTSKVYTLYLGYELTHTTEVYLDVESAGGHGLSNALGLAGFTNLDVVRNPTLGDVPYLARLMVRQIVPLSKERVTVERGPLALATSLPARRLEFRLGKFTIPDFFDANTYGTDSHLQFLNWTVDNDGAYDYAANTRGYTDGAILEYDDHWFSARFGVMLMPKVANGIFLDADIARARGENLELDATGNWLLHRSGTVRLLSYVNIADMGNYQEANQNFLNGQGAIPNIISTRRQGRHKYGFELNFEQELPAHLGFFGRVGWSDGRNESFAYTEVDRTVQAGVFTKGDKWRRKNDRAGGVFVANEIVAAHEQYLGYGGLGFLLGDGALTPGPEKIFEGFYTAHLWRGFFASCDFQHINNPGYNKARGPVFVPGLRFHVEF
;
A
#
# COMPACT_ATOMS: atom_id res chain seq x y z
N MET A 1 23.30 -4.99 27.89
CA MET A 1 22.17 -4.32 27.21
C MET A 1 21.67 -3.01 27.87
N PHE A 2 22.22 -2.58 28.98
CA PHE A 2 21.83 -1.35 29.70
C PHE A 2 22.72 -0.13 29.50
N TYR A 3 23.82 -0.23 28.76
CA TYR A 3 24.84 0.84 28.60
C TYR A 3 24.65 1.76 27.38
N CYS A 4 23.87 1.39 26.37
CA CYS A 4 23.62 2.26 25.20
C CYS A 4 22.44 3.24 25.36
N ALA A 5 21.49 2.96 26.26
CA ALA A 5 20.33 3.83 26.45
C ALA A 5 20.64 5.14 27.23
N CYS A 6 21.71 5.17 27.99
CA CYS A 6 22.07 6.34 28.82
C CYS A 6 22.79 7.47 28.05
N TRP A 7 23.37 7.21 26.87
CA TRP A 7 24.07 8.24 26.11
C TRP A 7 23.16 9.05 25.19
N GLY A 8 22.06 8.46 24.70
CA GLY A 8 21.07 9.15 23.88
C GLY A 8 20.23 10.15 24.67
N SER A 9 19.88 9.82 25.92
CA SER A 9 19.08 10.71 26.77
C SER A 9 19.85 11.96 27.23
N ALA A 10 21.14 11.86 27.50
CA ALA A 10 21.99 12.99 27.94
C ALA A 10 22.27 14.00 26.81
N LEU A 11 22.25 13.57 25.55
CA LEU A 11 22.42 14.45 24.39
C LEU A 11 21.13 15.22 24.07
N LEU A 12 19.98 14.55 24.18
CA LEU A 12 18.65 15.16 23.97
C LEU A 12 18.27 16.15 25.08
N GLU A 13 18.63 15.87 26.34
CA GLU A 13 18.40 16.81 27.44
C GLU A 13 19.21 18.11 27.31
N ARG A 14 20.39 18.06 26.68
CA ARG A 14 21.22 19.26 26.43
C ARG A 14 20.72 20.10 25.26
N LEU A 15 20.04 19.49 24.29
CA LEU A 15 19.55 20.19 23.10
C LEU A 15 18.14 20.77 23.29
N PHE A 16 17.31 20.20 24.19
CA PHE A 16 15.92 20.63 24.37
C PHE A 16 15.45 20.58 25.84
N PRO A 17 15.90 21.49 26.72
CA PRO A 17 15.67 21.39 28.17
C PRO A 17 14.25 21.61 28.67
N GLY A 18 13.26 21.85 27.83
CA GLY A 18 11.84 22.00 28.20
C GLY A 18 10.90 20.91 27.66
N LEU A 19 11.39 20.09 26.75
CA LEU A 19 10.58 19.12 26.02
C LEU A 19 10.37 17.83 26.80
N MET A 20 11.37 17.39 27.57
CA MET A 20 11.39 16.08 28.26
C MET A 20 10.37 15.94 29.39
N ARG A 21 9.98 17.01 30.11
CA ARG A 21 8.97 16.91 31.19
C ARG A 21 7.54 16.67 30.69
N ARG A 22 7.21 17.11 29.49
CA ARG A 22 5.90 16.80 28.85
C ARG A 22 5.96 15.48 28.09
N PHE A 23 7.11 15.09 27.59
CA PHE A 23 7.36 13.87 26.82
C PHE A 23 7.13 12.61 27.66
N ASN A 24 7.62 12.56 28.91
CA ASN A 24 7.55 11.35 29.74
C ASN A 24 6.13 10.94 30.13
N PHE A 25 5.17 11.86 30.25
CA PHE A 25 3.80 11.51 30.65
C PHE A 25 2.99 10.98 29.46
N GLN A 26 3.14 11.56 28.29
CA GLN A 26 2.36 11.14 27.09
C GLN A 26 2.93 9.87 26.45
N ILE A 27 4.24 9.70 26.42
CA ILE A 27 4.87 8.42 25.98
C ILE A 27 4.50 7.30 26.94
N GLY A 28 4.48 7.54 28.24
CA GLY A 28 4.02 6.58 29.23
C GLY A 28 2.57 6.13 28.99
N LEU A 29 1.70 7.07 28.60
CA LEU A 29 0.29 6.77 28.31
C LEU A 29 0.13 5.99 26.99
N ALA A 30 0.89 6.33 25.96
CA ALA A 30 0.87 5.62 24.67
C ALA A 30 1.44 4.19 24.81
N ILE A 31 2.55 4.04 25.55
CA ILE A 31 3.12 2.71 25.85
C ILE A 31 2.15 1.89 26.69
N LEU A 32 1.48 2.50 27.68
CA LEU A 32 0.48 1.83 28.51
C LEU A 32 -0.74 1.38 27.69
N ALA A 33 -1.20 2.20 26.72
CA ALA A 33 -2.29 1.83 25.82
C ALA A 33 -1.92 0.65 24.91
N VAL A 34 -0.70 0.65 24.35
CA VAL A 34 -0.19 -0.48 23.55
C VAL A 34 -0.03 -1.74 24.39
N VAL A 35 0.49 -1.64 25.61
CA VAL A 35 0.61 -2.77 26.53
C VAL A 35 -0.76 -3.30 26.96
N LEU A 36 -1.74 -2.43 27.20
CA LEU A 36 -3.12 -2.85 27.51
C LEU A 36 -3.79 -3.57 26.33
N VAL A 37 -3.60 -3.08 25.12
CA VAL A 37 -4.11 -3.73 23.91
C VAL A 37 -3.45 -5.10 23.70
N CYS A 38 -2.14 -5.21 23.89
CA CYS A 38 -1.42 -6.49 23.84
C CYS A 38 -1.81 -7.47 24.95
N LEU A 39 -2.23 -6.98 26.13
CA LEU A 39 -2.68 -7.81 27.25
C LEU A 39 -4.15 -8.26 27.10
N VAL A 40 -5.00 -7.47 26.44
CA VAL A 40 -6.42 -7.80 26.20
C VAL A 40 -6.59 -8.77 25.04
N PHE A 41 -5.66 -8.76 24.09
CA PHE A 41 -5.63 -9.68 22.94
C PHE A 41 -4.31 -10.47 22.92
N PRO A 42 -4.16 -11.54 23.73
CA PRO A 42 -2.98 -12.40 23.62
C PRO A 42 -3.00 -13.05 22.24
N CYS A 43 -2.03 -12.69 21.40
CA CYS A 43 -1.79 -13.29 20.10
C CYS A 43 -1.41 -14.77 20.32
N ARG A 44 -2.40 -15.66 20.34
CA ARG A 44 -2.15 -17.10 20.29
C ARG A 44 -1.72 -17.42 18.86
N ALA A 45 -0.46 -17.72 18.70
CA ALA A 45 0.04 -18.41 17.53
C ALA A 45 -0.66 -19.77 17.46
N VAL A 46 -1.68 -19.89 16.61
CA VAL A 46 -2.26 -21.18 16.24
C VAL A 46 -1.31 -21.78 15.21
N GLY A 47 -0.49 -22.71 15.66
CA GLY A 47 0.21 -23.62 14.76
C GLY A 47 -0.85 -24.51 14.08
N GLN A 48 -0.95 -24.38 12.77
CA GLN A 48 -1.67 -25.36 11.95
C GLN A 48 -0.63 -26.18 11.21
N ASP A 49 -0.43 -27.39 11.72
CA ASP A 49 0.09 -28.50 10.93
C ASP A 49 -1.04 -28.95 9.98
N ALA A 50 -0.78 -28.91 8.69
CA ALA A 50 -1.71 -29.36 7.67
C ALA A 50 -1.45 -30.82 7.35
N GLU A 51 -2.36 -31.69 7.73
CA GLU A 51 -2.56 -33.01 7.13
C GLU A 51 -3.77 -33.01 6.18
N PRO A 52 -3.79 -33.85 5.13
CA PRO A 52 -4.74 -33.74 4.02
C PRO A 52 -6.10 -34.37 4.36
N ALA A 53 -7.17 -33.65 4.00
CA ALA A 53 -8.55 -34.08 4.18
C ALA A 53 -8.99 -35.04 3.06
N ASP A 54 -9.56 -36.14 3.48
CA ASP A 54 -10.34 -37.07 2.67
C ASP A 54 -11.84 -36.71 2.71
N SER A 55 -12.51 -37.03 1.61
CA SER A 55 -13.88 -36.68 1.25
C SER A 55 -14.96 -37.43 2.03
N SER A 56 -16.07 -36.78 2.38
CA SER A 56 -17.45 -37.25 2.16
C SER A 56 -18.51 -36.37 2.81
N THR A 57 -19.49 -35.96 2.01
CA THR A 57 -20.78 -35.36 2.36
C THR A 57 -21.71 -36.40 3.07
N PRO A 58 -22.82 -36.02 3.81
CA PRO A 58 -24.00 -35.49 3.15
C PRO A 58 -24.87 -34.45 3.90
N LEU A 59 -25.75 -33.87 3.09
CA LEU A 59 -26.90 -33.01 3.38
C LEU A 59 -27.83 -33.49 4.51
N VAL A 60 -28.38 -32.53 5.29
CA VAL A 60 -29.78 -32.59 5.78
C VAL A 60 -30.36 -31.18 5.86
N ALA A 61 -31.55 -31.02 5.28
CA ALA A 61 -32.39 -29.83 5.32
C ALA A 61 -33.43 -29.93 6.48
N ALA A 62 -33.86 -28.78 7.02
CA ALA A 62 -35.20 -28.56 7.60
C ALA A 62 -35.33 -27.08 7.98
N THR A 63 -36.16 -26.37 7.35
CA THR A 63 -37.61 -26.00 7.48
C THR A 63 -37.89 -24.79 8.38
N ALA A 64 -38.57 -23.85 7.74
CA ALA A 64 -39.10 -22.62 8.23
C ALA A 64 -40.20 -22.76 9.30
N HIS A 65 -40.38 -21.71 10.09
CA HIS A 65 -41.69 -21.38 10.66
C HIS A 65 -41.84 -19.84 10.78
N ASP A 66 -42.88 -19.38 10.11
CA ASP A 66 -43.53 -18.09 10.26
C ASP A 66 -44.27 -18.00 11.60
N THR A 67 -44.35 -16.80 12.16
CA THR A 67 -45.60 -16.32 12.80
C THR A 67 -45.64 -14.79 12.87
N ASP A 68 -46.67 -14.28 12.28
CA ASP A 68 -47.27 -12.94 12.31
C ASP A 68 -47.77 -12.55 13.73
N THR A 69 -47.84 -11.27 14.07
CA THR A 69 -49.05 -10.57 14.53
C THR A 69 -48.78 -9.10 14.91
N SER A 70 -49.31 -8.20 14.13
CA SER A 70 -50.20 -7.05 14.27
C SER A 70 -50.13 -6.08 15.46
N ALA A 71 -49.90 -4.83 15.11
CA ALA A 71 -50.67 -3.57 15.32
C ALA A 71 -51.25 -3.21 16.70
N GLN A 72 -50.94 -1.97 17.14
CA GLN A 72 -52.02 -0.97 17.38
C GLN A 72 -51.47 0.45 17.59
N GLN A 73 -52.17 1.40 16.95
CA GLN A 73 -52.03 2.84 17.08
C GLN A 73 -52.60 3.38 18.39
N THR A 74 -52.12 4.55 18.84
CA THR A 74 -52.96 5.72 19.21
C THR A 74 -52.08 6.96 19.44
N SER A 75 -52.33 7.95 18.70
CA SER A 75 -52.82 9.33 18.80
C SER A 75 -51.97 10.38 19.52
N ALA A 76 -51.51 11.31 18.72
CA ALA A 76 -51.64 12.77 18.68
C ALA A 76 -51.29 13.60 19.94
N ASP A 77 -50.29 14.47 19.77
CA ASP A 77 -50.43 15.87 20.15
C ASP A 77 -49.57 16.79 19.26
N THR A 78 -50.07 18.01 19.03
CA THR A 78 -49.75 18.98 17.99
C THR A 78 -48.50 19.82 18.35
N PRO A 79 -47.72 20.35 17.35
CA PRO A 79 -46.37 20.86 17.49
C PRO A 79 -46.27 22.36 17.79
N PRO A 80 -45.15 22.85 18.33
CA PRO A 80 -44.77 24.27 18.18
C PRO A 80 -43.91 24.49 16.91
N ALA A 81 -44.03 25.68 16.39
CA ALA A 81 -43.61 26.22 15.11
C ALA A 81 -42.19 25.85 14.65
N ALA A 82 -42.12 25.58 13.33
CA ALA A 82 -40.90 25.30 12.58
C ALA A 82 -39.93 26.50 12.57
N ALA A 83 -38.68 26.23 12.91
CA ALA A 83 -37.51 26.99 12.50
C ALA A 83 -37.25 26.75 10.99
N PRO A 84 -36.69 27.73 10.23
CA PRO A 84 -36.50 27.56 8.79
C PRO A 84 -35.57 26.38 8.52
N ALA A 85 -36.03 25.50 7.64
CA ALA A 85 -35.27 24.38 7.14
C ALA A 85 -33.96 24.89 6.54
N GLY A 86 -32.83 24.51 7.15
CA GLY A 86 -31.55 24.58 6.50
C GLY A 86 -31.61 23.69 5.27
N THR A 87 -31.24 24.22 4.14
CA THR A 87 -31.09 23.48 2.88
C THR A 87 -30.17 22.28 3.16
N GLU A 88 -30.73 21.07 3.11
CA GLU A 88 -29.92 19.87 3.08
C GLU A 88 -28.95 19.98 1.87
N PRO A 89 -27.66 19.71 2.02
CA PRO A 89 -26.75 19.70 0.88
C PRO A 89 -27.30 18.71 -0.15
N GLU A 90 -27.32 19.12 -1.40
CA GLU A 90 -27.79 18.27 -2.50
C GLU A 90 -27.04 16.91 -2.41
N SER A 91 -27.79 15.83 -2.47
CA SER A 91 -27.31 14.45 -2.27
C SER A 91 -26.23 13.98 -3.28
N SER A 92 -25.84 14.84 -4.20
CA SER A 92 -24.81 14.62 -5.23
C SER A 92 -23.38 14.83 -4.77
N ASP A 93 -23.13 15.42 -3.60
CA ASP A 93 -21.79 15.77 -3.12
C ASP A 93 -21.20 14.77 -2.09
N VAL A 94 -22.00 13.82 -1.63
CA VAL A 94 -21.53 12.77 -0.71
C VAL A 94 -20.86 11.66 -1.52
N LEU A 95 -19.55 11.45 -1.29
CA LEU A 95 -18.73 10.44 -1.98
C LEU A 95 -18.65 9.10 -1.24
N THR A 96 -19.42 8.94 -0.16
CA THR A 96 -19.58 7.71 0.61
C THR A 96 -21.04 7.33 0.70
N LEU A 97 -21.39 6.06 0.94
CA LEU A 97 -22.78 5.62 1.10
C LEU A 97 -23.47 6.32 2.26
N PHE A 98 -22.74 6.56 3.34
CA PHE A 98 -23.22 7.24 4.53
C PHE A 98 -22.31 8.43 4.84
N PRO A 99 -22.89 9.58 5.28
CA PRO A 99 -22.08 10.71 5.70
C PRO A 99 -21.31 10.38 6.99
N HIS A 100 -20.05 10.78 7.06
CA HIS A 100 -19.26 10.67 8.28
C HIS A 100 -19.37 11.94 9.13
N SER A 101 -19.41 11.77 10.46
CA SER A 101 -19.47 12.90 11.39
C SER A 101 -18.12 13.60 11.48
N GLU A 102 -18.13 14.94 11.34
CA GLU A 102 -16.93 15.78 11.50
C GLU A 102 -16.48 15.94 12.95
N THR A 103 -17.36 15.62 13.92
CA THR A 103 -17.12 15.89 15.35
C THR A 103 -17.07 14.65 16.23
N SER A 104 -17.39 13.49 15.69
CA SER A 104 -17.37 12.23 16.43
C SER A 104 -15.95 11.84 16.81
N ARG A 105 -15.74 11.28 18.00
CA ARG A 105 -14.46 10.73 18.43
C ARG A 105 -14.14 9.37 17.81
N TYR A 106 -15.07 8.76 17.11
CA TYR A 106 -14.87 7.50 16.39
C TYR A 106 -15.04 7.69 14.89
N TRP A 107 -14.41 6.81 14.14
CA TRP A 107 -14.55 6.65 12.70
C TRP A 107 -14.93 5.21 12.41
N ILE A 108 -15.92 5.03 11.59
CA ILE A 108 -16.32 3.73 11.05
C ILE A 108 -16.60 3.95 9.58
N SER A 109 -15.82 3.31 8.73
CA SER A 109 -16.02 3.31 7.29
C SER A 109 -15.55 1.98 6.71
N GLY A 110 -15.71 1.80 5.43
CA GLY A 110 -15.19 0.63 4.76
C GLY A 110 -15.24 0.76 3.26
N GLN A 111 -14.65 -0.19 2.59
CA GLN A 111 -14.63 -0.27 1.14
C GLN A 111 -14.83 -1.67 0.63
N ALA A 112 -15.32 -1.75 -0.61
CA ALA A 112 -15.34 -2.96 -1.40
C ALA A 112 -14.80 -2.64 -2.78
N ASN A 113 -13.75 -3.33 -3.21
CA ASN A 113 -13.15 -3.16 -4.53
C ASN A 113 -13.13 -4.50 -5.27
N ILE A 114 -13.67 -4.52 -6.50
CA ILE A 114 -13.73 -5.70 -7.36
C ILE A 114 -13.14 -5.33 -8.71
N VAL A 115 -12.08 -6.02 -9.10
CA VAL A 115 -11.36 -5.77 -10.35
C VAL A 115 -11.44 -7.00 -11.24
N LEU A 116 -11.94 -6.82 -12.46
CA LEU A 116 -11.94 -7.81 -13.54
C LEU A 116 -10.86 -7.41 -14.54
N GLN A 117 -9.92 -8.31 -14.85
CA GLN A 117 -8.90 -8.09 -15.87
C GLN A 117 -8.84 -9.28 -16.82
N TRP A 118 -8.44 -9.01 -18.08
CA TRP A 118 -8.22 -10.05 -19.08
C TRP A 118 -7.16 -9.63 -20.08
N HIS A 119 -6.61 -10.60 -20.78
CA HIS A 119 -5.80 -10.36 -21.96
C HIS A 119 -6.05 -11.43 -23.05
N GLY A 120 -5.84 -11.04 -24.28
CA GLY A 120 -5.83 -11.97 -25.42
C GLY A 120 -4.49 -12.71 -25.52
N ARG A 121 -4.39 -13.58 -26.53
CA ARG A 121 -3.10 -14.23 -26.86
C ARG A 121 -2.07 -13.18 -27.27
N PHE A 122 -0.85 -13.32 -26.78
CA PHE A 122 0.29 -12.49 -27.18
C PHE A 122 1.51 -13.37 -27.56
N PRO A 123 2.46 -12.83 -28.36
CA PRO A 123 3.66 -13.55 -28.76
C PRO A 123 4.57 -13.86 -27.56
N ALA A 124 5.05 -15.10 -27.47
CA ALA A 124 6.07 -15.52 -26.50
C ALA A 124 6.88 -16.66 -27.14
N ALA A 125 8.17 -16.45 -27.33
CA ALA A 125 9.04 -17.46 -27.92
C ALA A 125 9.24 -18.67 -27.01
N TYR A 126 9.17 -18.46 -25.70
CA TYR A 126 9.27 -19.47 -24.65
C TYR A 126 8.54 -19.01 -23.39
N SER A 127 8.34 -19.94 -22.46
CA SER A 127 7.74 -19.68 -21.15
C SER A 127 8.37 -20.57 -20.08
N GLY A 128 8.65 -20.03 -18.92
CA GLY A 128 9.13 -20.72 -17.73
C GLY A 128 8.09 -20.78 -16.62
N THR A 129 8.55 -21.14 -15.43
CA THR A 129 7.69 -21.34 -14.25
C THR A 129 6.99 -20.07 -13.81
N ASN A 130 7.69 -18.93 -13.80
CA ASN A 130 7.16 -17.64 -13.36
C ASN A 130 6.91 -16.71 -14.56
N SER A 131 6.39 -17.24 -15.68
CA SER A 131 6.02 -16.44 -16.84
C SER A 131 4.63 -15.88 -16.75
N PHE A 132 4.44 -14.67 -17.28
CA PHE A 132 3.13 -14.18 -17.66
C PHE A 132 2.59 -15.04 -18.81
N LYS A 133 1.47 -15.72 -18.64
CA LYS A 133 0.98 -16.75 -19.60
C LYS A 133 0.58 -16.14 -20.92
N PRO A 134 1.05 -16.64 -22.07
CA PRO A 134 0.73 -16.04 -23.38
C PRO A 134 -0.66 -16.44 -23.91
N ALA A 135 -1.31 -17.46 -23.32
CA ALA A 135 -2.68 -17.86 -23.69
C ALA A 135 -3.69 -16.85 -23.14
N PRO A 136 -4.87 -16.69 -23.78
CA PRO A 136 -5.91 -15.81 -23.23
C PRO A 136 -6.26 -16.19 -21.80
N GLU A 137 -6.38 -15.18 -20.93
CA GLU A 137 -6.70 -15.34 -19.52
C GLU A 137 -7.67 -14.25 -19.07
N ASN A 138 -8.53 -14.56 -18.10
CA ASN A 138 -9.35 -13.59 -17.38
C ASN A 138 -9.33 -13.92 -15.90
N THR A 139 -9.39 -12.89 -15.07
CA THR A 139 -9.35 -13.04 -13.62
C THR A 139 -10.22 -12.01 -12.93
N THR A 140 -10.57 -12.31 -11.68
CA THR A 140 -11.28 -11.39 -10.80
C THR A 140 -10.59 -11.38 -9.45
N SER A 141 -10.25 -10.19 -8.96
CA SER A 141 -9.82 -9.96 -7.58
C SER A 141 -10.87 -9.17 -6.82
N LYS A 142 -10.84 -9.26 -5.50
CA LYS A 142 -11.76 -8.56 -4.61
C LYS A 142 -11.03 -8.21 -3.31
N VAL A 143 -11.22 -6.99 -2.83
CA VAL A 143 -10.76 -6.52 -1.53
C VAL A 143 -11.92 -5.88 -0.78
N TYR A 144 -12.07 -6.24 0.47
CA TYR A 144 -13.02 -5.65 1.41
C TYR A 144 -12.27 -5.21 2.65
N THR A 145 -12.40 -3.93 3.02
CA THR A 145 -11.74 -3.40 4.20
C THR A 145 -12.75 -2.69 5.10
N LEU A 146 -12.71 -2.98 6.38
CA LEU A 146 -13.41 -2.25 7.43
C LEU A 146 -12.40 -1.41 8.19
N TYR A 147 -12.63 -0.09 8.22
CA TYR A 147 -11.79 0.89 8.90
C TYR A 147 -12.44 1.33 10.21
N LEU A 148 -11.74 1.19 11.31
CA LEU A 148 -12.16 1.63 12.63
C LEU A 148 -11.11 2.56 13.22
N GLY A 149 -11.54 3.73 13.69
CA GLY A 149 -10.67 4.69 14.35
C GLY A 149 -11.30 5.24 15.64
N TYR A 150 -10.48 5.54 16.63
CA TYR A 150 -10.94 6.16 17.86
C TYR A 150 -9.94 7.21 18.38
N GLU A 151 -10.44 8.41 18.62
CA GLU A 151 -9.70 9.50 19.25
C GLU A 151 -9.72 9.32 20.77
N LEU A 152 -8.64 8.77 21.33
CA LEU A 152 -8.46 8.62 22.79
C LEU A 152 -8.35 9.97 23.48
N THR A 153 -7.57 10.86 22.88
CA THR A 153 -7.41 12.26 23.27
C THR A 153 -7.29 13.11 22.00
N HIS A 154 -7.39 14.44 22.08
CA HIS A 154 -7.20 15.34 20.94
C HIS A 154 -5.81 15.24 20.26
N THR A 155 -4.91 14.42 20.80
CA THR A 155 -3.55 14.22 20.27
C THR A 155 -3.19 12.74 20.16
N THR A 156 -4.09 11.83 20.51
CA THR A 156 -3.84 10.37 20.47
C THR A 156 -4.99 9.68 19.78
N GLU A 157 -4.69 8.99 18.72
CA GLU A 157 -5.64 8.25 17.88
C GLU A 157 -5.23 6.78 17.79
N VAL A 158 -6.19 5.89 17.73
CA VAL A 158 -5.99 4.44 17.55
C VAL A 158 -6.79 3.97 16.35
N TYR A 159 -6.19 3.12 15.52
CA TYR A 159 -6.78 2.57 14.30
C TYR A 159 -6.74 1.05 14.32
N LEU A 160 -7.80 0.44 13.84
CA LEU A 160 -7.92 -0.99 13.65
C LEU A 160 -8.65 -1.26 12.34
N ASP A 161 -7.97 -1.92 11.40
CA ASP A 161 -8.56 -2.28 10.11
C ASP A 161 -8.56 -3.79 9.93
N VAL A 162 -9.70 -4.30 9.48
CA VAL A 162 -9.87 -5.70 9.10
C VAL A 162 -10.08 -5.79 7.62
N GLU A 163 -9.29 -6.62 6.95
CA GLU A 163 -9.32 -6.75 5.49
C GLU A 163 -9.47 -8.20 5.06
N SER A 164 -10.14 -8.38 3.94
CA SER A 164 -10.24 -9.65 3.21
C SER A 164 -9.86 -9.41 1.76
N ALA A 165 -8.76 -10.00 1.30
CA ALA A 165 -8.30 -9.94 -0.08
C ALA A 165 -8.40 -11.33 -0.72
N GLY A 166 -9.12 -11.45 -1.82
CA GLY A 166 -9.39 -12.73 -2.46
C GLY A 166 -9.44 -12.65 -3.99
N GLY A 167 -9.67 -13.80 -4.61
CA GLY A 167 -9.60 -13.96 -6.05
C GLY A 167 -8.16 -14.16 -6.54
N HIS A 168 -7.92 -13.88 -7.82
CA HIS A 168 -6.63 -14.12 -8.46
C HIS A 168 -6.27 -12.97 -9.39
N GLY A 169 -4.97 -12.69 -9.52
CA GLY A 169 -4.41 -11.87 -10.59
C GLY A 169 -4.12 -12.71 -11.83
N LEU A 170 -3.94 -12.05 -12.96
CA LEU A 170 -3.47 -12.66 -14.19
C LEU A 170 -2.18 -13.43 -13.92
N SER A 171 -2.09 -14.66 -14.42
CA SER A 171 -0.95 -15.57 -14.23
C SER A 171 -0.54 -15.77 -12.75
N ASN A 172 -1.48 -15.61 -11.80
CA ASN A 172 -1.24 -15.63 -10.35
C ASN A 172 -0.22 -14.59 -9.88
N ALA A 173 -0.26 -13.40 -10.46
CA ALA A 173 0.68 -12.30 -10.21
C ALA A 173 2.15 -12.67 -10.53
N LEU A 174 2.38 -13.40 -11.63
CA LEU A 174 3.71 -13.82 -12.08
C LEU A 174 4.05 -13.24 -13.46
N GLY A 175 5.35 -13.05 -13.71
CA GLY A 175 5.93 -12.77 -15.00
C GLY A 175 5.84 -11.32 -15.46
N LEU A 176 5.50 -10.39 -14.57
CA LEU A 176 5.57 -8.95 -14.77
C LEU A 176 6.31 -8.31 -13.60
N ALA A 177 7.12 -7.31 -13.87
CA ALA A 177 7.74 -6.47 -12.85
C ALA A 177 6.71 -5.46 -12.29
N GLY A 178 6.05 -4.71 -13.17
CA GLY A 178 4.88 -3.89 -12.86
C GLY A 178 3.61 -4.70 -13.00
N PHE A 179 3.19 -5.40 -11.94
CA PHE A 179 1.98 -6.20 -11.99
C PHE A 179 0.73 -5.33 -12.18
N THR A 180 -0.27 -5.85 -12.90
CA THR A 180 -1.39 -5.07 -13.46
C THR A 180 -2.49 -4.70 -12.47
N ASN A 181 -2.44 -5.18 -11.22
CA ASN A 181 -3.50 -4.97 -10.24
C ASN A 181 -2.95 -5.06 -8.81
N LEU A 182 -2.91 -3.93 -8.10
CA LEU A 182 -2.34 -3.82 -6.75
C LEU A 182 -3.14 -4.60 -5.69
N ASP A 183 -4.44 -4.80 -5.89
CA ASP A 183 -5.30 -5.54 -4.96
C ASP A 183 -5.03 -7.06 -4.94
N VAL A 184 -4.11 -7.54 -5.77
CA VAL A 184 -3.79 -8.97 -5.84
C VAL A 184 -2.71 -9.34 -4.86
N VAL A 185 -3.04 -10.21 -3.91
CA VAL A 185 -2.03 -10.86 -3.07
C VAL A 185 -1.22 -11.84 -3.92
N ARG A 186 0.12 -11.68 -3.92
CA ARG A 186 1.03 -12.52 -4.71
C ARG A 186 0.93 -14.01 -4.36
N ASN A 187 0.59 -14.34 -3.12
CA ASN A 187 0.42 -15.72 -2.67
C ASN A 187 -1.06 -16.13 -2.71
N PRO A 188 -1.55 -16.76 -3.79
CA PRO A 188 -2.96 -17.10 -3.97
C PRO A 188 -3.46 -18.20 -3.01
N THR A 189 -2.56 -18.89 -2.30
CA THR A 189 -2.92 -19.95 -1.35
C THR A 189 -3.39 -19.42 0.00
N LEU A 190 -3.22 -18.11 0.29
CA LEU A 190 -3.65 -17.51 1.55
C LEU A 190 -5.17 -17.42 1.71
N GLY A 191 -5.92 -17.54 0.62
CA GLY A 191 -7.38 -17.42 0.63
C GLY A 191 -7.88 -16.04 1.02
N ASP A 192 -9.20 -15.92 1.13
CA ASP A 192 -9.93 -14.67 1.41
C ASP A 192 -10.42 -14.57 2.86
N VAL A 193 -9.80 -15.29 3.79
CA VAL A 193 -10.12 -15.20 5.22
C VAL A 193 -9.74 -13.81 5.73
N PRO A 194 -10.66 -13.11 6.44
CA PRO A 194 -10.36 -11.80 7.02
C PRO A 194 -9.13 -11.82 7.94
N TYR A 195 -8.34 -10.77 7.87
CA TYR A 195 -7.13 -10.62 8.67
C TYR A 195 -6.99 -9.19 9.20
N LEU A 196 -6.18 -9.04 10.24
CA LEU A 196 -5.81 -7.74 10.77
C LEU A 196 -4.83 -7.05 9.81
N ALA A 197 -5.32 -6.02 9.13
CA ALA A 197 -4.55 -5.20 8.19
C ALA A 197 -3.78 -4.11 8.94
N ARG A 198 -4.46 -3.30 9.77
CA ARG A 198 -3.84 -2.27 10.59
C ARG A 198 -4.24 -2.39 12.05
N LEU A 199 -3.29 -2.13 12.93
CA LEU A 199 -3.51 -1.87 14.36
C LEU A 199 -2.43 -0.88 14.79
N MET A 200 -2.77 0.38 14.86
CA MET A 200 -1.79 1.44 15.00
C MET A 200 -2.25 2.51 16.00
N VAL A 201 -1.29 3.05 16.73
CA VAL A 201 -1.46 4.25 17.55
C VAL A 201 -0.74 5.40 16.86
N ARG A 202 -1.42 6.55 16.72
CA ARG A 202 -0.85 7.83 16.32
C ARG A 202 -0.85 8.79 17.49
N GLN A 203 0.32 9.40 17.77
CA GLN A 203 0.49 10.42 18.80
C GLN A 203 0.99 11.70 18.16
N ILE A 204 0.28 12.79 18.37
CA ILE A 204 0.62 14.13 17.90
C ILE A 204 1.19 14.96 19.05
N VAL A 205 2.35 15.58 18.84
CA VAL A 205 2.97 16.50 19.79
C VAL A 205 2.99 17.90 19.16
N PRO A 206 2.17 18.86 19.67
CA PRO A 206 2.11 20.20 19.12
C PRO A 206 3.40 20.98 19.41
N LEU A 207 3.97 21.59 18.37
CA LEU A 207 5.14 22.48 18.46
C LEU A 207 4.76 23.94 18.19
N SER A 208 3.54 24.22 17.66
CA SER A 208 3.02 25.57 17.46
C SER A 208 1.57 25.68 17.96
N LYS A 209 1.12 26.92 18.16
CA LYS A 209 -0.29 27.23 18.45
C LYS A 209 -1.10 27.43 17.16
N GLU A 210 -0.44 27.78 16.09
CA GLU A 210 -1.05 27.89 14.76
C GLU A 210 -1.55 26.53 14.32
N ARG A 211 -2.73 26.51 13.68
CA ARG A 211 -3.38 25.28 13.24
C ARG A 211 -3.68 25.32 11.76
N VAL A 212 -3.60 24.18 11.13
CA VAL A 212 -3.99 23.93 9.74
C VAL A 212 -5.21 23.03 9.70
N THR A 213 -6.13 23.29 8.78
CA THR A 213 -7.27 22.41 8.52
C THR A 213 -6.77 21.20 7.73
N VAL A 214 -7.21 20.02 8.12
CA VAL A 214 -6.91 18.75 7.45
C VAL A 214 -8.20 18.01 7.17
N GLU A 215 -8.19 17.18 6.14
CA GLU A 215 -9.32 16.31 5.82
C GLU A 215 -9.34 15.12 6.78
N ARG A 216 -10.54 14.79 7.25
CA ARG A 216 -10.78 13.64 8.12
C ARG A 216 -10.96 12.38 7.28
N GLY A 217 -10.37 11.28 7.72
CA GLY A 217 -10.42 10.01 7.00
C GLY A 217 -10.02 8.80 7.84
N PRO A 218 -9.93 7.63 7.22
CA PRO A 218 -9.63 6.36 7.90
C PRO A 218 -8.34 6.36 8.71
N LEU A 219 -7.33 7.17 8.33
CA LEU A 219 -6.02 7.26 9.01
C LEU A 219 -5.75 8.64 9.63
N ALA A 220 -6.76 9.52 9.68
CA ALA A 220 -6.64 10.86 10.26
C ALA A 220 -8.01 11.31 10.81
N LEU A 221 -8.19 11.28 12.14
CA LEU A 221 -9.46 11.62 12.77
C LEU A 221 -9.62 13.11 13.06
N ALA A 222 -8.51 13.83 13.22
CA ALA A 222 -8.53 15.26 13.47
C ALA A 222 -8.94 16.03 12.21
N THR A 223 -9.75 17.08 12.37
CA THR A 223 -10.09 18.06 11.31
C THR A 223 -9.14 19.26 11.31
N SER A 224 -8.31 19.38 12.33
CA SER A 224 -7.36 20.48 12.49
C SER A 224 -6.14 20.02 13.28
N LEU A 225 -4.95 20.31 12.77
CA LEU A 225 -3.66 19.93 13.38
C LEU A 225 -2.80 21.16 13.66
N PRO A 226 -1.88 21.13 14.64
CA PRO A 226 -0.85 22.15 14.78
C PRO A 226 -0.01 22.26 13.51
N ALA A 227 0.23 23.46 13.01
CA ALA A 227 1.00 23.68 11.78
C ALA A 227 2.44 23.12 11.90
N ARG A 228 3.08 23.30 13.06
CA ARG A 228 4.31 22.59 13.40
C ARG A 228 4.05 21.54 14.47
N ARG A 229 4.46 20.31 14.19
CA ARG A 229 4.20 19.17 15.08
C ARG A 229 5.22 18.06 14.88
N LEU A 230 5.29 17.17 15.87
CA LEU A 230 5.83 15.82 15.71
C LEU A 230 4.68 14.83 15.74
N GLU A 231 4.77 13.82 14.90
CA GLU A 231 3.84 12.68 14.89
C GLU A 231 4.62 11.39 15.10
N PHE A 232 4.11 10.56 15.99
CA PHE A 232 4.62 9.21 16.23
C PHE A 232 3.54 8.22 15.82
N ARG A 233 3.90 7.22 15.02
CA ARG A 233 3.05 6.09 14.70
C ARG A 233 3.73 4.81 15.12
N LEU A 234 3.01 3.91 15.75
CA LEU A 234 3.52 2.63 16.23
C LEU A 234 2.47 1.55 16.03
N GLY A 235 2.86 0.41 15.47
CA GLY A 235 1.99 -0.75 15.31
C GLY A 235 2.10 -1.37 13.93
N LYS A 236 1.00 -1.97 13.49
CA LYS A 236 0.85 -2.62 12.19
C LYS A 236 0.22 -1.66 11.19
N PHE A 237 0.85 -1.51 10.01
CA PHE A 237 0.40 -0.63 8.92
C PHE A 237 1.03 -1.07 7.59
N THR A 238 0.64 -0.45 6.48
CA THR A 238 1.40 -0.51 5.24
C THR A 238 2.28 0.73 5.08
N ILE A 239 3.49 0.56 4.54
CA ILE A 239 4.45 1.67 4.37
C ILE A 239 3.93 2.73 3.39
N PRO A 240 3.30 2.38 2.26
CA PRO A 240 2.69 3.35 1.35
C PRO A 240 1.61 4.26 1.95
N ASP A 241 1.06 3.95 3.13
CA ASP A 241 0.19 4.90 3.83
C ASP A 241 0.91 6.21 4.20
N PHE A 242 2.24 6.20 4.29
CA PHE A 242 3.04 7.30 4.85
C PHE A 242 4.23 7.71 3.98
N PHE A 243 4.81 6.80 3.21
CA PHE A 243 5.98 7.03 2.36
C PHE A 243 5.62 6.88 0.89
N ASP A 244 6.31 7.59 0.01
CA ASP A 244 6.10 7.59 -1.44
C ASP A 244 4.67 7.97 -1.85
N ALA A 245 3.96 8.73 -1.03
CA ALA A 245 2.61 9.18 -1.36
C ALA A 245 2.63 10.15 -2.57
N ASN A 246 1.64 10.04 -3.47
CA ASN A 246 1.46 10.96 -4.60
C ASN A 246 -0.03 11.15 -4.87
N THR A 247 -0.48 12.39 -4.87
CA THR A 247 -1.91 12.74 -5.03
C THR A 247 -2.51 12.23 -6.35
N TYR A 248 -1.70 12.09 -7.38
CA TYR A 248 -2.16 11.77 -8.74
C TYR A 248 -1.84 10.34 -9.16
N GLY A 249 -1.00 9.62 -8.41
CA GLY A 249 -0.55 8.28 -8.77
C GLY A 249 -0.85 7.20 -7.72
N THR A 250 -1.01 7.57 -6.43
CA THR A 250 -1.17 6.60 -5.33
C THR A 250 -2.63 6.50 -4.89
N ASP A 251 -3.44 5.74 -5.60
CA ASP A 251 -4.82 5.39 -5.23
C ASP A 251 -5.30 4.22 -6.10
N SER A 252 -4.94 3.00 -5.76
CA SER A 252 -5.30 1.79 -6.51
C SER A 252 -6.81 1.50 -6.56
N HIS A 253 -7.63 2.20 -5.76
CA HIS A 253 -9.07 2.01 -5.72
C HIS A 253 -9.83 2.94 -6.68
N LEU A 254 -9.31 4.13 -6.95
CA LEU A 254 -9.98 5.13 -7.78
C LEU A 254 -9.11 5.70 -8.91
N GLN A 255 -7.81 5.35 -8.96
CA GLN A 255 -6.86 5.81 -9.98
C GLN A 255 -6.24 4.62 -10.71
N PHE A 256 -4.92 4.56 -10.82
CA PHE A 256 -4.17 3.50 -11.51
C PHE A 256 -4.20 2.17 -10.76
N LEU A 257 -4.02 1.06 -11.49
CA LEU A 257 -4.01 -0.29 -10.93
C LEU A 257 -2.61 -0.91 -10.87
N ASN A 258 -1.69 -0.42 -11.70
CA ASN A 258 -0.36 -1.03 -11.84
C ASN A 258 0.50 -0.80 -10.60
N TRP A 259 1.16 -1.85 -10.11
CA TRP A 259 2.01 -1.81 -8.92
C TRP A 259 3.09 -0.73 -9.00
N THR A 260 3.80 -0.62 -10.15
CA THR A 260 4.88 0.34 -10.32
C THR A 260 4.43 1.74 -10.72
N VAL A 261 3.11 1.99 -10.74
CA VAL A 261 2.50 3.32 -10.83
C VAL A 261 2.06 3.81 -9.46
N ASP A 262 1.41 2.94 -8.69
CA ASP A 262 0.92 3.28 -7.36
C ASP A 262 2.07 3.67 -6.42
N ASN A 263 3.16 2.91 -6.47
CA ASN A 263 4.41 3.21 -5.76
C ASN A 263 5.61 3.09 -6.70
N ASP A 264 6.76 3.65 -6.28
CA ASP A 264 8.02 3.47 -6.98
C ASP A 264 8.41 1.98 -7.05
N GLY A 265 8.59 1.45 -8.27
CA GLY A 265 8.94 0.04 -8.45
C GLY A 265 10.27 -0.35 -7.81
N ALA A 266 11.25 0.56 -7.76
CA ALA A 266 12.55 0.29 -7.15
C ALA A 266 12.58 0.46 -5.62
N TYR A 267 11.47 0.92 -5.02
CA TYR A 267 11.29 1.01 -3.58
C TYR A 267 10.81 -0.34 -3.02
N ASP A 268 11.76 -1.20 -2.66
CA ASP A 268 11.50 -2.51 -2.05
C ASP A 268 11.13 -2.35 -0.58
N TYR A 269 9.99 -1.72 -0.30
CA TYR A 269 9.55 -1.40 1.06
C TYR A 269 9.26 -2.66 1.90
N ALA A 270 9.57 -2.60 3.19
CA ALA A 270 9.42 -3.71 4.12
C ALA A 270 7.95 -4.08 4.33
N ALA A 271 7.52 -5.23 3.81
CA ALA A 271 6.16 -5.74 3.97
C ALA A 271 6.14 -7.27 3.86
N ASN A 272 5.15 -7.89 4.48
CA ASN A 272 4.83 -9.28 4.19
C ASN A 272 4.06 -9.40 2.85
N THR A 273 3.77 -10.61 2.40
CA THR A 273 3.07 -10.86 1.12
C THR A 273 1.67 -10.24 1.01
N ARG A 274 1.10 -9.73 2.11
CA ARG A 274 -0.17 -8.98 2.12
C ARG A 274 0.02 -7.46 2.07
N GLY A 275 1.27 -6.97 2.03
CA GLY A 275 1.60 -5.55 1.99
C GLY A 275 1.72 -4.87 3.35
N TYR A 276 1.66 -5.59 4.46
CA TYR A 276 1.69 -5.02 5.82
C TYR A 276 2.96 -5.37 6.59
N THR A 277 3.35 -4.47 7.49
CA THR A 277 4.47 -4.67 8.43
C THR A 277 4.13 -4.13 9.81
N ASP A 278 4.96 -4.47 10.80
CA ASP A 278 4.95 -3.86 12.13
C ASP A 278 6.15 -2.92 12.24
N GLY A 279 5.94 -1.72 12.79
CA GLY A 279 7.02 -0.73 12.84
C GLY A 279 6.69 0.52 13.62
N ALA A 280 7.62 1.48 13.56
CA ALA A 280 7.49 2.79 14.17
C ALA A 280 7.89 3.87 13.17
N ILE A 281 7.17 4.98 13.16
CA ILE A 281 7.43 6.16 12.33
C ILE A 281 7.47 7.39 13.22
N LEU A 282 8.48 8.24 13.00
CA LEU A 282 8.58 9.59 13.52
C LEU A 282 8.51 10.56 12.35
N GLU A 283 7.61 11.53 12.42
CA GLU A 283 7.44 12.57 11.42
C GLU A 283 7.49 13.96 12.07
N TYR A 284 8.20 14.87 11.44
CA TYR A 284 8.17 16.30 11.72
C TYR A 284 7.49 17.02 10.57
N ASP A 285 6.50 17.85 10.88
CA ASP A 285 5.80 18.69 9.93
C ASP A 285 5.98 20.17 10.22
N ASP A 286 6.13 20.95 9.15
CA ASP A 286 6.04 22.39 9.12
C ASP A 286 5.23 22.82 7.88
N HIS A 287 4.97 24.11 7.70
CA HIS A 287 4.11 24.67 6.65
C HIS A 287 4.46 24.24 5.21
N TRP A 288 5.73 24.04 4.92
CA TRP A 288 6.23 23.77 3.57
C TRP A 288 7.17 22.54 3.49
N PHE A 289 7.44 21.94 4.63
CA PHE A 289 8.43 20.87 4.74
C PHE A 289 7.96 19.80 5.73
N SER A 290 8.17 18.53 5.38
CA SER A 290 8.12 17.44 6.34
C SER A 290 9.33 16.53 6.22
N ALA A 291 9.68 15.89 7.34
CA ALA A 291 10.73 14.89 7.40
C ALA A 291 10.22 13.67 8.16
N ARG A 292 10.31 12.51 7.56
CA ARG A 292 9.74 11.26 8.07
C ARG A 292 10.80 10.18 8.12
N PHE A 293 10.95 9.56 9.29
CA PHE A 293 11.84 8.42 9.48
C PHE A 293 11.05 7.25 10.05
N GLY A 294 11.27 6.05 9.49
CA GLY A 294 10.59 4.84 9.92
C GLY A 294 11.51 3.64 10.03
N VAL A 295 11.21 2.76 10.99
CA VAL A 295 11.88 1.46 11.17
C VAL A 295 10.81 0.37 11.22
N MET A 296 10.88 -0.61 10.33
CA MET A 296 9.90 -1.64 10.09
C MET A 296 10.51 -3.03 10.11
N LEU A 297 9.72 -4.03 10.43
CA LEU A 297 10.14 -5.44 10.35
C LEU A 297 10.15 -5.91 8.90
N MET A 298 11.18 -6.68 8.54
CA MET A 298 11.26 -7.38 7.25
C MET A 298 10.61 -8.76 7.33
N PRO A 299 10.08 -9.31 6.23
CA PRO A 299 9.65 -10.71 6.22
C PRO A 299 10.86 -11.65 6.37
N LYS A 300 10.62 -12.85 6.91
CA LYS A 300 11.67 -13.88 7.11
C LYS A 300 12.27 -14.40 5.82
N VAL A 301 11.49 -14.40 4.75
CA VAL A 301 11.87 -14.80 3.39
C VAL A 301 11.23 -13.85 2.39
N ALA A 302 11.81 -13.73 1.21
CA ALA A 302 11.27 -12.89 0.15
C ALA A 302 9.79 -13.21 -0.12
N ASN A 303 8.94 -12.20 -0.13
CA ASN A 303 7.48 -12.28 -0.27
C ASN A 303 6.80 -13.26 0.72
N GLY A 304 7.39 -13.43 1.92
CA GLY A 304 6.86 -14.30 2.97
C GLY A 304 5.71 -13.67 3.75
N ILE A 305 4.85 -14.51 4.37
CA ILE A 305 3.75 -14.02 5.23
C ILE A 305 4.23 -13.64 6.63
N PHE A 306 5.28 -14.26 7.12
CA PHE A 306 5.77 -14.07 8.48
C PHE A 306 6.89 -13.03 8.54
N LEU A 307 6.72 -12.02 9.38
CA LEU A 307 7.75 -11.04 9.69
C LEU A 307 8.80 -11.63 10.64
N ASP A 308 10.04 -11.16 10.52
CA ASP A 308 11.10 -11.46 11.47
C ASP A 308 11.03 -10.47 12.65
N ALA A 309 10.65 -10.95 13.82
CA ALA A 309 10.50 -10.12 15.01
C ALA A 309 11.86 -9.64 15.60
N ASP A 310 12.99 -10.19 15.13
CA ASP A 310 14.30 -9.73 15.56
C ASP A 310 14.76 -8.52 14.74
N ILE A 311 14.31 -7.33 15.15
CA ILE A 311 14.61 -6.05 14.49
C ILE A 311 16.12 -5.74 14.43
N ALA A 312 16.93 -6.38 15.25
CA ALA A 312 18.39 -6.24 15.17
C ALA A 312 18.98 -6.96 13.94
N ARG A 313 18.28 -8.00 13.46
CA ARG A 313 18.69 -8.84 12.34
C ARG A 313 18.00 -8.48 11.04
N ALA A 314 16.72 -8.14 11.10
CA ALA A 314 15.91 -7.93 9.92
C ALA A 314 15.02 -6.69 10.11
N ARG A 315 15.30 -5.64 9.35
CA ARG A 315 14.54 -4.40 9.38
C ARG A 315 14.68 -3.61 8.09
N GLY A 316 13.68 -2.82 7.78
CA GLY A 316 13.73 -1.73 6.83
C GLY A 316 13.84 -0.39 7.55
N GLU A 317 14.75 0.46 7.12
CA GLU A 317 14.91 1.85 7.57
C GLU A 317 14.58 2.76 6.41
N ASN A 318 13.70 3.75 6.60
CA ASN A 318 13.24 4.66 5.56
C ASN A 318 13.37 6.09 6.06
N LEU A 319 13.85 6.99 5.19
CA LEU A 319 13.89 8.42 5.41
C LEU A 319 13.29 9.13 4.19
N GLU A 320 12.26 9.94 4.41
CA GLU A 320 11.65 10.77 3.38
C GLU A 320 11.64 12.24 3.81
N LEU A 321 11.96 13.12 2.86
CA LEU A 321 11.97 14.56 3.00
C LEU A 321 11.04 15.15 1.95
N ASP A 322 10.00 15.85 2.38
CA ASP A 322 9.02 16.48 1.51
C ASP A 322 9.16 17.99 1.54
N ALA A 323 9.06 18.60 0.37
CA ALA A 323 8.95 20.06 0.24
C ALA A 323 7.73 20.38 -0.62
N THR A 324 6.85 21.25 -0.10
CA THR A 324 5.64 21.70 -0.79
C THR A 324 5.70 23.20 -1.02
N GLY A 325 5.29 23.65 -2.19
CA GLY A 325 5.31 25.06 -2.54
C GLY A 325 4.58 25.38 -3.84
N ASN A 326 4.42 26.66 -4.12
CA ASN A 326 3.80 27.16 -5.36
C ASN A 326 4.88 27.46 -6.42
N TRP A 327 5.49 26.42 -6.98
CA TRP A 327 6.70 26.57 -7.79
C TRP A 327 6.42 26.85 -9.25
N LEU A 328 5.56 26.06 -9.89
CA LEU A 328 5.25 26.21 -11.31
C LEU A 328 3.87 26.86 -11.46
N LEU A 329 3.79 27.92 -12.26
CA LEU A 329 2.55 28.66 -12.57
C LEU A 329 1.78 29.14 -11.32
N HIS A 330 2.49 29.37 -10.21
CA HIS A 330 1.90 29.72 -8.90
C HIS A 330 0.86 28.69 -8.41
N ARG A 331 1.04 27.42 -8.75
CA ARG A 331 0.22 26.29 -8.34
C ARG A 331 0.98 25.39 -7.38
N SER A 332 0.22 24.70 -6.52
CA SER A 332 0.78 23.76 -5.55
C SER A 332 1.54 22.63 -6.24
N GLY A 333 2.70 22.33 -5.69
CA GLY A 333 3.52 21.17 -6.08
C GLY A 333 4.27 20.64 -4.87
N THR A 334 4.60 19.36 -4.90
CA THR A 334 5.39 18.69 -3.86
C THR A 334 6.51 17.90 -4.51
N VAL A 335 7.69 17.96 -3.91
CA VAL A 335 8.84 17.10 -4.23
C VAL A 335 9.20 16.31 -3.00
N ARG A 336 9.39 15.00 -3.15
CA ARG A 336 9.77 14.08 -2.09
C ARG A 336 11.08 13.39 -2.47
N LEU A 337 11.97 13.28 -1.50
CA LEU A 337 13.23 12.54 -1.60
C LEU A 337 13.19 11.43 -0.56
N LEU A 338 13.12 10.19 -1.03
CA LEU A 338 13.11 9.01 -0.19
C LEU A 338 14.43 8.26 -0.31
N SER A 339 14.93 7.73 0.80
CA SER A 339 16.00 6.75 0.86
C SER A 339 15.60 5.60 1.78
N TYR A 340 16.02 4.37 1.44
CA TYR A 340 15.76 3.22 2.27
C TYR A 340 16.96 2.29 2.36
N VAL A 341 17.01 1.52 3.44
CA VAL A 341 17.94 0.42 3.65
C VAL A 341 17.19 -0.76 4.24
N ASN A 342 17.20 -1.89 3.56
CA ASN A 342 16.67 -3.16 4.05
C ASN A 342 17.80 -4.08 4.49
N ILE A 343 17.67 -4.65 5.66
CA ILE A 343 18.60 -5.64 6.22
C ILE A 343 17.80 -6.93 6.45
N ALA A 344 18.18 -8.03 5.82
CA ALA A 344 17.47 -9.31 5.97
C ALA A 344 18.34 -10.50 5.58
N ASP A 345 17.77 -11.71 5.56
CA ASP A 345 18.38 -12.93 5.06
C ASP A 345 18.23 -13.01 3.53
N MET A 346 18.97 -12.18 2.80
CA MET A 346 18.86 -12.01 1.35
C MET A 346 19.85 -12.87 0.58
N GLY A 347 19.42 -13.36 -0.59
CA GLY A 347 20.29 -13.97 -1.60
C GLY A 347 21.03 -12.91 -2.42
N ASN A 348 22.08 -13.33 -3.14
CA ASN A 348 22.88 -12.45 -3.99
C ASN A 348 22.94 -12.99 -5.41
N TYR A 349 22.54 -12.19 -6.40
CA TYR A 349 22.46 -12.60 -7.80
C TYR A 349 23.81 -12.99 -8.39
N GLN A 350 24.88 -12.25 -8.09
CA GLN A 350 26.21 -12.56 -8.61
C GLN A 350 26.75 -13.88 -8.05
N GLU A 351 26.56 -14.16 -6.76
CA GLU A 351 26.95 -15.43 -6.13
C GLU A 351 26.14 -16.59 -6.73
N ALA A 352 24.82 -16.42 -6.92
CA ALA A 352 23.97 -17.44 -7.53
C ALA A 352 24.40 -17.78 -8.97
N ASN A 353 24.72 -16.75 -9.77
CA ASN A 353 25.25 -16.92 -11.12
C ASN A 353 26.59 -17.64 -11.12
N GLN A 354 27.52 -17.26 -10.22
CA GLN A 354 28.82 -17.90 -10.13
C GLN A 354 28.74 -19.37 -9.69
N ASN A 355 27.87 -19.68 -8.72
CA ASN A 355 27.60 -21.04 -8.29
C ASN A 355 27.10 -21.92 -9.44
N PHE A 356 26.15 -21.39 -10.23
CA PHE A 356 25.64 -22.05 -11.43
C PHE A 356 26.76 -22.31 -12.47
N LEU A 357 27.58 -21.30 -12.78
CA LEU A 357 28.69 -21.42 -13.72
C LEU A 357 29.75 -22.42 -13.25
N ASN A 358 29.88 -22.61 -11.94
CA ASN A 358 30.75 -23.64 -11.32
C ASN A 358 30.11 -25.04 -11.29
N GLY A 359 28.93 -25.22 -11.94
CA GLY A 359 28.24 -26.52 -12.03
C GLY A 359 27.39 -26.87 -10.81
N GLN A 360 27.04 -25.89 -9.97
CA GLN A 360 26.18 -26.09 -8.81
C GLN A 360 24.71 -25.91 -9.20
N GLY A 361 24.05 -26.99 -9.58
CA GLY A 361 22.62 -27.00 -9.96
C GLY A 361 22.37 -26.86 -11.46
N ALA A 362 21.13 -27.15 -11.86
CA ALA A 362 20.68 -27.06 -13.26
C ALA A 362 20.30 -25.63 -13.68
N ILE A 363 19.99 -24.76 -12.72
CA ILE A 363 19.72 -23.33 -12.88
C ILE A 363 20.34 -22.59 -11.70
N PRO A 364 20.64 -21.27 -11.81
CA PRO A 364 21.09 -20.50 -10.66
C PRO A 364 19.99 -20.44 -9.58
N ASN A 365 20.41 -20.51 -8.32
CA ASN A 365 19.51 -20.54 -7.16
C ASN A 365 19.86 -19.44 -6.17
N ILE A 366 19.04 -18.38 -6.15
CA ILE A 366 19.21 -17.23 -5.25
C ILE A 366 19.10 -17.63 -3.78
N ILE A 367 18.19 -18.58 -3.46
CA ILE A 367 17.92 -19.03 -2.09
C ILE A 367 19.16 -19.67 -1.46
N SER A 368 19.98 -20.41 -2.25
CA SER A 368 21.20 -21.05 -1.77
C SER A 368 22.28 -20.07 -1.35
N THR A 369 22.15 -18.81 -1.73
CA THR A 369 23.12 -17.75 -1.42
C THR A 369 22.66 -16.82 -0.29
N ARG A 370 21.50 -17.09 0.32
CA ARG A 370 20.97 -16.28 1.42
C ARG A 370 21.93 -16.21 2.59
N ARG A 371 22.11 -15.00 3.11
CA ARG A 371 22.88 -14.72 4.32
C ARG A 371 22.23 -13.61 5.11
N GLN A 372 22.07 -13.85 6.40
CA GLN A 372 21.58 -12.85 7.34
C GLN A 372 22.49 -11.62 7.37
N GLY A 373 21.85 -10.42 7.43
CA GLY A 373 22.56 -9.15 7.52
C GLY A 373 23.00 -8.57 6.18
N ARG A 374 22.57 -9.13 5.05
CA ARG A 374 22.75 -8.47 3.76
C ARG A 374 21.86 -7.25 3.66
N HIS A 375 22.34 -6.27 2.91
CA HIS A 375 21.71 -4.96 2.75
C HIS A 375 21.27 -4.76 1.31
N LYS A 376 20.04 -4.26 1.12
CA LYS A 376 19.58 -3.65 -0.12
C LYS A 376 19.18 -2.22 0.19
N TYR A 377 19.61 -1.25 -0.63
CA TYR A 377 19.32 0.16 -0.41
C TYR A 377 18.95 0.83 -1.72
N GLY A 378 18.21 1.92 -1.62
CA GLY A 378 17.79 2.68 -2.78
C GLY A 378 17.40 4.10 -2.43
N PHE A 379 17.12 4.85 -3.51
CA PHE A 379 16.71 6.25 -3.48
C PHE A 379 15.59 6.48 -4.47
N GLU A 380 14.72 7.41 -4.13
CA GLU A 380 13.62 7.83 -4.96
C GLU A 380 13.50 9.35 -4.97
N LEU A 381 13.16 9.89 -6.14
CA LEU A 381 12.62 11.22 -6.35
C LEU A 381 11.17 11.08 -6.80
N ASN A 382 10.22 11.56 -5.99
CA ASN A 382 8.81 11.62 -6.31
C ASN A 382 8.36 13.08 -6.39
N PHE A 383 7.63 13.45 -7.41
CA PHE A 383 7.13 14.80 -7.57
C PHE A 383 5.70 14.82 -8.10
N GLU A 384 4.98 15.86 -7.71
CA GLU A 384 3.66 16.20 -8.21
C GLU A 384 3.50 17.70 -8.36
N GLN A 385 2.73 18.12 -9.34
CA GLN A 385 2.48 19.51 -9.65
C GLN A 385 1.06 19.71 -10.16
N GLU A 386 0.29 20.56 -9.50
CA GLU A 386 -0.95 21.05 -10.04
C GLU A 386 -0.69 21.98 -11.23
N LEU A 387 -1.44 21.81 -12.30
CA LEU A 387 -1.43 22.64 -13.51
C LEU A 387 -2.81 23.32 -13.66
N PRO A 388 -2.93 24.36 -14.51
CA PRO A 388 -4.22 24.99 -14.80
C PRO A 388 -5.31 24.00 -15.24
N ALA A 389 -6.55 24.33 -14.91
CA ALA A 389 -7.75 23.55 -15.28
C ALA A 389 -7.81 22.15 -14.61
N HIS A 390 -7.40 22.07 -13.34
CA HIS A 390 -7.43 20.85 -12.51
C HIS A 390 -6.67 19.66 -13.14
N LEU A 391 -5.64 19.96 -13.92
CA LEU A 391 -4.71 18.97 -14.44
C LEU A 391 -3.60 18.76 -13.40
N GLY A 392 -3.30 17.50 -13.07
CA GLY A 392 -2.14 17.09 -12.27
C GLY A 392 -1.07 16.52 -13.18
N PHE A 393 0.18 16.83 -12.89
CA PHE A 393 1.35 16.19 -13.49
C PHE A 393 2.17 15.56 -12.37
N PHE A 394 2.63 14.33 -12.57
CA PHE A 394 3.40 13.60 -11.56
C PHE A 394 4.46 12.71 -12.19
N GLY A 395 5.39 12.27 -11.38
CA GLY A 395 6.38 11.29 -11.78
C GLY A 395 7.26 10.83 -10.65
N ARG A 396 7.95 9.71 -10.88
CA ARG A 396 8.93 9.13 -9.97
C ARG A 396 10.16 8.69 -10.73
N VAL A 397 11.29 8.74 -10.07
CA VAL A 397 12.55 8.17 -10.52
C VAL A 397 13.15 7.41 -9.35
N GLY A 398 13.22 6.09 -9.46
CA GLY A 398 13.73 5.22 -8.44
C GLY A 398 14.96 4.45 -8.87
N TRP A 399 15.81 4.16 -7.90
CA TRP A 399 17.02 3.37 -8.08
C TRP A 399 17.32 2.55 -6.81
N SER A 400 17.68 1.29 -6.99
CA SER A 400 18.25 0.44 -5.95
C SER A 400 19.56 -0.20 -6.39
N ASP A 401 20.36 -0.71 -5.45
CA ASP A 401 21.65 -1.32 -5.76
C ASP A 401 21.55 -2.65 -6.53
N GLY A 402 20.40 -3.34 -6.47
CA GLY A 402 20.05 -4.53 -7.24
C GLY A 402 20.97 -5.74 -7.08
N ARG A 403 21.90 -5.71 -6.10
CA ARG A 403 22.87 -6.80 -5.89
C ARG A 403 22.24 -8.02 -5.23
N ASN A 404 21.36 -7.74 -4.28
CA ASN A 404 20.65 -8.74 -3.50
C ASN A 404 19.21 -8.88 -3.98
N GLU A 405 18.58 -10.01 -3.68
CA GLU A 405 17.22 -10.30 -4.11
C GLU A 405 16.24 -9.22 -3.64
N SER A 406 15.26 -8.91 -4.47
CA SER A 406 14.10 -8.13 -4.06
C SER A 406 13.32 -8.93 -3.03
N PHE A 407 12.79 -8.27 -1.99
CA PHE A 407 12.38 -8.99 -0.81
C PHE A 407 10.88 -8.88 -0.50
N ALA A 408 10.28 -7.73 -0.82
CA ALA A 408 8.93 -7.48 -0.38
C ALA A 408 7.97 -7.04 -1.48
N TYR A 409 8.32 -6.05 -2.31
CA TYR A 409 7.37 -5.41 -3.21
C TYR A 409 7.46 -5.92 -4.65
N THR A 410 8.45 -5.48 -5.42
CA THR A 410 8.62 -5.81 -6.84
C THR A 410 10.05 -6.26 -7.14
N GLU A 411 10.26 -6.92 -8.29
CA GLU A 411 11.60 -7.24 -8.79
C GLU A 411 12.03 -6.15 -9.78
N VAL A 412 12.21 -4.92 -9.29
CA VAL A 412 12.67 -3.74 -10.04
C VAL A 412 13.87 -3.14 -9.35
N ASP A 413 14.91 -2.78 -10.11
CA ASP A 413 16.10 -2.11 -9.57
C ASP A 413 16.17 -0.64 -10.01
N ARG A 414 15.50 -0.28 -11.11
CA ARG A 414 15.39 1.10 -11.63
C ARG A 414 14.02 1.32 -12.23
N THR A 415 13.43 2.48 -11.95
CA THR A 415 12.16 2.89 -12.54
C THR A 415 12.17 4.35 -12.92
N VAL A 416 11.47 4.68 -13.97
CA VAL A 416 11.11 6.05 -14.33
C VAL A 416 9.65 6.06 -14.72
N GLN A 417 8.87 6.93 -14.10
CA GLN A 417 7.47 7.12 -14.47
C GLN A 417 7.12 8.60 -14.62
N ALA A 418 6.19 8.89 -15.53
CA ALA A 418 5.60 10.21 -15.69
C ALA A 418 4.15 10.07 -16.14
N GLY A 419 3.26 10.81 -15.51
CA GLY A 419 1.83 10.72 -15.73
C GLY A 419 1.10 12.03 -15.60
N VAL A 420 -0.14 12.02 -16.07
CA VAL A 420 -1.10 13.11 -15.97
C VAL A 420 -2.41 12.61 -15.39
N PHE A 421 -3.06 13.48 -14.63
CA PHE A 421 -4.31 13.23 -13.96
C PHE A 421 -5.24 14.41 -14.17
N THR A 422 -6.56 14.19 -14.25
CA THR A 422 -7.55 15.26 -14.31
C THR A 422 -8.87 14.84 -13.65
N LYS A 423 -9.53 15.82 -13.05
CA LYS A 423 -10.92 15.68 -12.59
C LYS A 423 -11.92 16.02 -13.70
N GLY A 424 -13.14 15.56 -13.56
CA GLY A 424 -14.19 15.66 -14.57
C GLY A 424 -14.89 17.01 -14.70
N ASP A 425 -14.36 18.08 -14.10
CA ASP A 425 -14.95 19.42 -14.16
C ASP A 425 -15.17 19.92 -15.59
N LYS A 426 -14.23 19.60 -16.49
CA LYS A 426 -14.28 19.99 -17.90
C LYS A 426 -15.45 19.40 -18.68
N TRP A 427 -15.96 18.25 -18.26
CA TRP A 427 -17.12 17.57 -18.86
C TRP A 427 -18.32 17.46 -17.93
N ARG A 428 -18.40 18.36 -16.91
CA ARG A 428 -19.51 18.52 -15.97
C ARG A 428 -19.78 17.30 -15.08
N ARG A 429 -18.76 16.52 -14.79
CA ARG A 429 -18.81 15.35 -13.88
C ARG A 429 -17.68 15.48 -12.87
N LYS A 430 -17.81 16.46 -11.95
CA LYS A 430 -16.75 16.93 -11.03
C LYS A 430 -16.07 15.82 -10.21
N ASN A 431 -16.78 14.73 -9.94
CA ASN A 431 -16.30 13.62 -9.13
C ASN A 431 -15.69 12.48 -9.98
N ASP A 432 -15.76 12.58 -11.32
CA ASP A 432 -15.06 11.65 -12.20
C ASP A 432 -13.56 11.95 -12.22
N ARG A 433 -12.77 10.94 -12.53
CA ARG A 433 -11.31 11.01 -12.61
C ARG A 433 -10.82 10.33 -13.88
N ALA A 434 -9.75 10.85 -14.46
CA ALA A 434 -9.08 10.21 -15.59
C ALA A 434 -7.58 10.46 -15.49
N GLY A 435 -6.79 9.53 -15.99
CA GLY A 435 -5.33 9.66 -16.00
C GLY A 435 -4.68 8.78 -17.05
N GLY A 436 -3.43 9.08 -17.32
CA GLY A 436 -2.55 8.27 -18.14
C GLY A 436 -1.11 8.40 -17.67
N VAL A 437 -0.37 7.30 -17.67
CA VAL A 437 1.00 7.23 -17.17
C VAL A 437 1.85 6.33 -18.06
N PHE A 438 3.11 6.68 -18.18
CA PHE A 438 4.15 5.83 -18.77
C PHE A 438 5.15 5.44 -17.67
N VAL A 439 5.54 4.15 -17.65
CA VAL A 439 6.54 3.59 -16.76
C VAL A 439 7.57 2.81 -17.56
N ALA A 440 8.83 2.90 -17.18
CA ALA A 440 9.90 2.04 -17.65
C ALA A 440 10.66 1.46 -16.46
N ASN A 441 10.63 0.14 -16.33
CA ASN A 441 11.30 -0.63 -15.27
C ASN A 441 12.52 -1.35 -15.83
N GLU A 442 13.60 -1.41 -15.07
CA GLU A 442 14.83 -2.14 -15.41
C GLU A 442 15.39 -2.86 -14.19
N ILE A 443 16.20 -3.89 -14.45
CA ILE A 443 17.00 -4.61 -13.46
C ILE A 443 18.50 -4.48 -13.78
N VAL A 444 19.36 -4.72 -12.77
CA VAL A 444 20.81 -4.69 -12.96
C VAL A 444 21.32 -5.90 -13.75
N ALA A 445 22.50 -5.78 -14.38
CA ALA A 445 23.08 -6.83 -15.20
C ALA A 445 23.23 -8.19 -14.50
N ALA A 446 23.53 -8.23 -13.19
CA ALA A 446 23.63 -9.49 -12.44
C ALA A 446 22.27 -10.19 -12.32
N HIS A 447 21.19 -9.44 -12.16
CA HIS A 447 19.81 -9.92 -12.12
C HIS A 447 19.35 -10.37 -13.52
N GLU A 448 19.67 -9.60 -14.59
CA GLU A 448 19.43 -10.02 -15.98
C GLU A 448 20.10 -11.35 -16.30
N GLN A 449 21.38 -11.53 -15.91
CA GLN A 449 22.11 -12.78 -16.10
C GLN A 449 21.46 -13.94 -15.33
N TYR A 450 21.02 -13.68 -14.09
CA TYR A 450 20.34 -14.66 -13.25
C TYR A 450 19.07 -15.21 -13.93
N LEU A 451 18.19 -14.31 -14.40
CA LEU A 451 16.99 -14.69 -15.15
C LEU A 451 17.35 -15.31 -16.51
N GLY A 452 18.40 -14.81 -17.17
CA GLY A 452 18.90 -15.33 -18.45
C GLY A 452 19.41 -16.77 -18.39
N TYR A 453 19.97 -17.18 -17.26
CA TYR A 453 20.36 -18.57 -16.98
C TYR A 453 19.20 -19.44 -16.48
N GLY A 454 17.99 -18.93 -16.45
CA GLY A 454 16.80 -19.65 -16.01
C GLY A 454 16.51 -19.56 -14.52
N GLY A 455 17.16 -18.66 -13.80
CA GLY A 455 16.90 -18.40 -12.38
C GLY A 455 15.47 -17.95 -12.13
N LEU A 456 14.96 -18.22 -10.92
CA LEU A 456 13.61 -17.88 -10.49
C LEU A 456 13.65 -16.88 -9.35
N GLY A 457 13.02 -15.71 -9.57
CA GLY A 457 12.66 -14.76 -8.53
C GLY A 457 11.29 -15.09 -7.91
N PHE A 458 10.81 -14.24 -7.02
CA PHE A 458 9.47 -14.46 -6.45
C PHE A 458 8.34 -14.02 -7.41
N LEU A 459 8.63 -13.17 -8.41
CA LEU A 459 7.70 -12.77 -9.48
C LEU A 459 8.13 -13.30 -10.85
N LEU A 460 9.42 -13.32 -11.15
CA LEU A 460 9.96 -13.45 -12.50
C LEU A 460 10.68 -14.78 -12.73
N GLY A 461 10.72 -15.25 -13.98
CA GLY A 461 11.46 -16.43 -14.37
C GLY A 461 10.89 -17.13 -15.61
N ASP A 462 11.27 -16.65 -16.79
CA ASP A 462 10.84 -17.17 -18.09
C ASP A 462 11.63 -18.40 -18.57
N GLY A 463 12.67 -18.81 -17.82
CA GLY A 463 13.58 -19.90 -18.20
C GLY A 463 14.73 -19.43 -19.09
N ALA A 464 14.60 -18.29 -19.76
CA ALA A 464 15.63 -17.58 -20.49
C ALA A 464 15.24 -16.10 -20.58
N LEU A 465 16.17 -15.22 -20.98
CA LEU A 465 15.91 -13.79 -21.09
C LEU A 465 16.61 -13.20 -22.33
N THR A 466 15.85 -12.45 -23.13
CA THR A 466 16.38 -11.48 -24.08
C THR A 466 16.18 -10.09 -23.48
N PRO A 467 17.19 -9.51 -22.78
CA PRO A 467 16.98 -8.40 -21.86
C PRO A 467 16.52 -7.11 -22.53
N GLY A 468 15.65 -6.39 -21.86
CA GLY A 468 15.21 -5.05 -22.21
C GLY A 468 14.20 -4.51 -21.22
N PRO A 469 14.06 -3.18 -21.07
CA PRO A 469 13.17 -2.60 -20.09
C PRO A 469 11.72 -3.05 -20.29
N GLU A 470 11.05 -3.38 -19.20
CA GLU A 470 9.59 -3.52 -19.20
C GLU A 470 8.99 -2.11 -19.27
N LYS A 471 8.19 -1.86 -20.31
CA LYS A 471 7.58 -0.55 -20.55
C LYS A 471 6.07 -0.70 -20.49
N ILE A 472 5.45 0.10 -19.62
CA ILE A 472 4.04 0.08 -19.34
C ILE A 472 3.45 1.43 -19.70
N PHE A 473 2.35 1.42 -20.44
CA PHE A 473 1.45 2.55 -20.55
C PHE A 473 0.12 2.13 -19.91
N GLU A 474 -0.33 2.88 -18.93
CA GLU A 474 -1.63 2.69 -18.30
C GLU A 474 -2.50 3.92 -18.46
N GLY A 475 -3.79 3.71 -18.68
CA GLY A 475 -4.79 4.76 -18.74
C GLY A 475 -6.08 4.30 -18.10
N PHE A 476 -6.71 5.19 -17.32
CA PHE A 476 -7.96 4.90 -16.67
C PHE A 476 -8.98 6.03 -16.81
N TYR A 477 -10.25 5.65 -16.64
CA TYR A 477 -11.37 6.56 -16.42
C TYR A 477 -12.25 5.99 -15.30
N THR A 478 -12.43 6.74 -14.21
CA THR A 478 -13.29 6.39 -13.09
C THR A 478 -14.50 7.31 -13.09
N ALA A 479 -15.68 6.72 -13.28
CA ALA A 479 -16.96 7.40 -13.23
C ALA A 479 -17.54 7.31 -11.81
N HIS A 480 -17.85 8.43 -11.20
CA HIS A 480 -18.71 8.50 -10.01
C HIS A 480 -20.15 8.25 -10.43
N LEU A 481 -20.76 7.15 -9.97
CA LEU A 481 -22.10 6.76 -10.36
C LEU A 481 -23.16 7.36 -9.43
N TRP A 482 -22.97 7.15 -8.14
CA TRP A 482 -23.89 7.63 -7.11
C TRP A 482 -23.26 7.45 -5.72
N ARG A 483 -23.26 8.50 -4.87
CA ARG A 483 -22.68 8.47 -3.52
C ARG A 483 -21.31 7.76 -3.51
N GLY A 484 -21.15 6.71 -2.70
CA GLY A 484 -19.92 5.91 -2.63
C GLY A 484 -19.73 4.91 -3.77
N PHE A 485 -20.55 4.88 -4.84
CA PHE A 485 -20.39 3.93 -5.94
C PHE A 485 -19.61 4.52 -7.11
N PHE A 486 -18.56 3.82 -7.50
CA PHE A 486 -17.69 4.17 -8.63
C PHE A 486 -17.54 2.98 -9.57
N ALA A 487 -17.36 3.26 -10.85
CA ALA A 487 -16.97 2.27 -11.85
C ALA A 487 -15.83 2.81 -12.70
N SER A 488 -14.81 1.99 -12.94
CA SER A 488 -13.66 2.38 -13.73
C SER A 488 -13.44 1.45 -14.92
N CYS A 489 -13.02 2.04 -16.04
CA CYS A 489 -12.36 1.32 -17.13
C CYS A 489 -10.86 1.60 -17.02
N ASP A 490 -10.07 0.56 -17.14
CA ASP A 490 -8.61 0.61 -17.13
C ASP A 490 -8.06 -0.12 -18.33
N PHE A 491 -6.91 0.28 -18.82
CA PHE A 491 -6.17 -0.47 -19.83
C PHE A 491 -4.66 -0.29 -19.63
N GLN A 492 -3.94 -1.37 -19.80
CA GLN A 492 -2.49 -1.39 -19.73
C GLN A 492 -1.91 -2.00 -21.02
N HIS A 493 -0.89 -1.36 -21.56
CA HIS A 493 -0.11 -1.87 -22.69
C HIS A 493 1.32 -2.10 -22.21
N ILE A 494 1.77 -3.36 -22.23
CA ILE A 494 3.04 -3.78 -21.64
C ILE A 494 3.94 -4.34 -22.74
N ASN A 495 5.09 -3.69 -22.96
CA ASN A 495 6.15 -4.18 -23.82
C ASN A 495 7.23 -4.86 -23.00
N ASN A 496 7.79 -5.96 -23.52
CA ASN A 496 8.82 -6.76 -22.90
C ASN A 496 8.42 -7.23 -21.47
N PRO A 497 7.23 -7.91 -21.31
CA PRO A 497 6.78 -8.39 -20.01
C PRO A 497 7.88 -9.21 -19.34
N GLY A 498 8.16 -8.91 -18.06
CA GLY A 498 9.23 -9.55 -17.29
C GLY A 498 10.64 -9.26 -17.85
N TYR A 499 10.85 -8.07 -18.41
CA TYR A 499 12.12 -7.63 -19.03
C TYR A 499 12.53 -8.39 -20.29
N ASN A 500 11.61 -9.12 -20.94
CA ASN A 500 11.93 -10.07 -21.99
C ASN A 500 11.44 -9.63 -23.37
N LYS A 501 12.35 -9.18 -24.25
CA LYS A 501 12.05 -8.79 -25.65
C LYS A 501 11.53 -9.95 -26.50
N ALA A 502 11.72 -11.19 -26.09
CA ALA A 502 11.18 -12.37 -26.77
C ALA A 502 9.68 -12.60 -26.47
N ARG A 503 9.06 -11.71 -25.70
CA ARG A 503 7.66 -11.80 -25.23
C ARG A 503 6.94 -10.47 -25.40
N GLY A 504 5.62 -10.52 -25.61
CA GLY A 504 4.77 -9.34 -25.77
C GLY A 504 4.83 -8.71 -27.17
N PRO A 505 4.26 -7.51 -27.37
CA PRO A 505 3.53 -6.76 -26.36
C PRO A 505 2.23 -7.46 -25.93
N VAL A 506 1.72 -7.09 -24.74
CA VAL A 506 0.43 -7.53 -24.24
C VAL A 506 -0.45 -6.33 -23.90
N PHE A 507 -1.75 -6.46 -24.18
CA PHE A 507 -2.77 -5.48 -23.82
C PHE A 507 -3.70 -6.08 -22.77
N VAL A 508 -3.88 -5.37 -21.66
CA VAL A 508 -4.66 -5.80 -20.49
C VAL A 508 -5.73 -4.76 -20.21
N PRO A 509 -6.95 -4.95 -20.71
CA PRO A 509 -8.10 -4.16 -20.26
C PRO A 509 -8.58 -4.64 -18.89
N GLY A 510 -9.19 -3.71 -18.14
CA GLY A 510 -9.74 -3.92 -16.81
C GLY A 510 -11.05 -3.18 -16.59
N LEU A 511 -11.88 -3.71 -15.72
CA LEU A 511 -13.05 -3.06 -15.16
C LEU A 511 -12.94 -3.14 -13.63
N ARG A 512 -13.16 -2.02 -12.97
CA ARG A 512 -13.18 -1.95 -11.51
C ARG A 512 -14.52 -1.40 -11.04
N PHE A 513 -15.08 -2.02 -10.02
CA PHE A 513 -16.23 -1.55 -9.27
C PHE A 513 -15.79 -1.29 -7.84
N HIS A 514 -15.96 -0.07 -7.40
CA HIS A 514 -15.55 0.38 -6.08
C HIS A 514 -16.71 0.97 -5.31
N VAL A 515 -16.79 0.66 -4.03
CA VAL A 515 -17.80 1.18 -3.11
C VAL A 515 -17.12 1.64 -1.84
N GLU A 516 -17.43 2.89 -1.42
CA GLU A 516 -17.02 3.46 -0.14
C GLU A 516 -18.26 3.70 0.76
N PHE A 517 -18.15 3.31 2.04
CA PHE A 517 -19.22 3.48 3.01
C PHE A 517 -18.70 3.87 4.40
#